data_6638d77d991ccbbc2dd27c7f47b1568e
#
_entry.id   6638d77d991ccbbc2dd27c7f47b1568e
#
_cell.length_a   1.000
_cell.length_b   1.000
_cell.length_c   1.000
_cell.angle_alpha   90.00
_cell.angle_beta   90.00
_cell.angle_gamma   90.00
#
_symmetry.space_group_name_H-M   'P 1'
#
loop_
_entity.id
_entity.type
_entity.pdbx_description
1 polymer ?
#
loop_
_entity_poly.entity_id
_entity_poly.type
_entity_poly.pdbx_seq_one_letter_code
_entity_poly.pdbx_strand_id
1 'polypeptide(L)'
;MITGDSFQAIDGVKIAWREMGQGRPLVLLHGFMSEADTNWIKYGHAAALANAGFRVIMPDLRAHGLSDKPHDPAHYPRDILADDQFALLAHLSITDYDLGGYSLGGRTVSRMLARGAQPGRAVISGMGLEGLTQTGNRGAHFRHIFDNLGHHEKGTSAWMAEAFLKTTGGDPAALRHILDTFVDTRNEEIAAWTLPVGVVCGEQDDDNGSAAELAALLQRGKLFTVPGNHMSAVIKPELGQAFVEALTGDLW
;
A
#
# COMPACT_ATOMS: atom_id res chain seq x y z
N MET A 1 9.96 15.58 -13.16
CA MET A 1 11.11 14.66 -13.33
C MET A 1 10.99 13.61 -12.23
N ILE A 2 11.28 12.33 -12.54
CA ILE A 2 11.32 11.25 -11.55
C ILE A 2 12.77 11.08 -11.11
N THR A 3 13.03 11.06 -9.81
CA THR A 3 14.31 10.75 -9.21
C THR A 3 14.17 9.49 -8.36
N GLY A 4 15.27 8.87 -7.98
CA GLY A 4 15.27 7.68 -7.14
C GLY A 4 16.56 7.55 -6.35
N ASP A 5 16.45 6.92 -5.19
CA ASP A 5 17.57 6.65 -4.29
C ASP A 5 17.24 5.41 -3.43
N SER A 6 18.08 5.09 -2.47
CA SER A 6 17.86 4.00 -1.51
C SER A 6 18.54 4.30 -0.18
N PHE A 7 18.06 3.68 0.89
CA PHE A 7 18.69 3.69 2.21
C PHE A 7 18.76 2.29 2.78
N GLN A 8 19.55 2.11 3.82
CA GLN A 8 19.56 0.85 4.57
C GLN A 8 18.64 0.96 5.78
N ALA A 9 17.68 0.05 5.86
CA ALA A 9 16.85 -0.14 7.04
C ALA A 9 17.71 -0.59 8.24
N ILE A 10 17.13 -0.63 9.44
CA ILE A 10 17.89 -0.90 10.67
C ILE A 10 18.60 -2.27 10.68
N ASP A 11 18.08 -3.21 9.91
CA ASP A 11 18.64 -4.57 9.74
C ASP A 11 19.58 -4.70 8.53
N GLY A 12 19.92 -3.58 7.87
CA GLY A 12 20.80 -3.53 6.71
C GLY A 12 20.14 -3.86 5.37
N VAL A 13 18.84 -4.14 5.35
CA VAL A 13 18.09 -4.35 4.10
C VAL A 13 17.96 -3.02 3.36
N LYS A 14 18.33 -3.00 2.07
CA LYS A 14 18.21 -1.82 1.23
C LYS A 14 16.74 -1.62 0.82
N ILE A 15 16.21 -0.44 1.09
CA ILE A 15 14.90 0.02 0.64
C ILE A 15 15.10 1.11 -0.39
N ALA A 16 14.61 0.87 -1.60
CA ALA A 16 14.66 1.84 -2.70
C ALA A 16 13.36 2.67 -2.73
N TRP A 17 13.46 3.92 -3.17
CA TRP A 17 12.28 4.73 -3.45
C TRP A 17 12.47 5.57 -4.72
N ARG A 18 11.35 6.01 -5.26
CA ARG A 18 11.28 7.03 -6.32
C ARG A 18 10.51 8.23 -5.80
N GLU A 19 10.80 9.40 -6.33
CA GLU A 19 10.01 10.58 -6.02
C GLU A 19 9.67 11.41 -7.25
N MET A 20 8.56 12.13 -7.18
CA MET A 20 8.05 13.00 -8.21
C MET A 20 7.37 14.23 -7.60
N GLY A 21 7.53 15.39 -8.24
CA GLY A 21 6.90 16.63 -7.79
C GLY A 21 7.67 17.35 -6.71
N GLN A 22 7.05 18.37 -6.16
CA GLN A 22 7.57 19.24 -5.09
C GLN A 22 6.41 19.68 -4.22
N GLY A 23 6.70 20.13 -2.99
CA GLY A 23 5.71 20.62 -2.04
C GLY A 23 5.52 19.68 -0.85
N ARG A 24 4.28 19.50 -0.39
CA ARG A 24 3.98 18.69 0.79
C ARG A 24 4.37 17.23 0.57
N PRO A 25 5.17 16.62 1.45
CA PRO A 25 5.54 15.22 1.34
C PRO A 25 4.31 14.30 1.43
N LEU A 26 4.22 13.36 0.50
CA LEU A 26 3.22 12.29 0.47
C LEU A 26 3.94 10.97 0.24
N VAL A 27 3.88 10.06 1.21
CA VAL A 27 4.41 8.70 1.05
C VAL A 27 3.30 7.80 0.49
N LEU A 28 3.57 7.17 -0.67
CA LEU A 28 2.64 6.26 -1.35
C LEU A 28 3.16 4.83 -1.36
N LEU A 29 2.42 3.92 -0.75
CA LEU A 29 2.77 2.52 -0.59
C LEU A 29 1.98 1.64 -1.56
N HIS A 30 2.70 0.84 -2.35
CA HIS A 30 2.12 -0.02 -3.39
C HIS A 30 1.51 -1.33 -2.85
N GLY A 31 0.77 -2.04 -3.70
CA GLY A 31 0.16 -3.34 -3.40
C GLY A 31 1.14 -4.52 -3.40
N PHE A 32 0.67 -5.67 -2.90
CA PHE A 32 1.44 -6.91 -2.89
C PHE A 32 1.80 -7.37 -4.31
N MET A 33 3.01 -7.89 -4.50
CA MET A 33 3.60 -8.27 -5.79
C MET A 33 3.75 -7.12 -6.80
N SER A 34 3.45 -5.87 -6.41
CA SER A 34 3.61 -4.67 -7.23
C SER A 34 4.92 -3.95 -6.89
N GLU A 35 5.08 -2.73 -7.36
CA GLU A 35 6.20 -1.83 -7.09
C GLU A 35 5.79 -0.40 -7.46
N ALA A 36 6.62 0.60 -7.13
CA ALA A 36 6.30 2.02 -7.30
C ALA A 36 5.95 2.39 -8.74
N ASP A 37 6.67 1.84 -9.74
CA ASP A 37 6.44 2.13 -11.16
C ASP A 37 5.06 1.63 -11.60
N THR A 38 4.79 0.34 -11.35
CA THR A 38 3.54 -0.30 -11.76
C THR A 38 2.32 0.28 -11.04
N ASN A 39 2.44 0.57 -9.73
CA ASN A 39 1.28 1.03 -8.97
C ASN A 39 0.99 2.52 -9.16
N TRP A 40 2.03 3.37 -9.23
CA TRP A 40 1.85 4.81 -9.11
C TRP A 40 2.27 5.62 -10.33
N ILE A 41 3.36 5.20 -11.02
CA ILE A 41 3.95 6.00 -12.09
C ILE A 41 3.30 5.69 -13.44
N LYS A 42 3.23 4.41 -13.78
CA LYS A 42 2.80 3.92 -15.09
C LYS A 42 1.43 4.43 -15.54
N TYR A 43 0.49 4.53 -14.61
CA TYR A 43 -0.90 4.94 -14.90
C TYR A 43 -1.17 6.40 -14.53
N GLY A 44 -0.12 7.16 -14.18
CA GLY A 44 -0.20 8.61 -14.00
C GLY A 44 -0.69 9.08 -12.64
N HIS A 45 -0.88 8.20 -11.66
CA HIS A 45 -1.36 8.58 -10.32
C HIS A 45 -0.37 9.51 -9.61
N ALA A 46 0.93 9.15 -9.64
CA ALA A 46 1.98 10.00 -9.09
C ALA A 46 2.05 11.38 -9.77
N ALA A 47 1.84 11.43 -11.09
CA ALA A 47 1.82 12.70 -11.82
C ALA A 47 0.61 13.56 -11.43
N ALA A 48 -0.58 12.98 -11.23
CA ALA A 48 -1.76 13.69 -10.77
C ALA A 48 -1.54 14.32 -9.40
N LEU A 49 -0.96 13.57 -8.46
CA LEU A 49 -0.62 14.05 -7.11
C LEU A 49 0.50 15.11 -7.12
N ALA A 50 1.53 14.92 -7.94
CA ALA A 50 2.58 15.91 -8.10
C ALA A 50 2.03 17.25 -8.65
N ASN A 51 1.10 17.19 -9.62
CA ASN A 51 0.42 18.36 -10.15
C ASN A 51 -0.51 19.02 -9.13
N ALA A 52 -0.99 18.28 -8.13
CA ALA A 52 -1.78 18.79 -7.01
C ALA A 52 -0.92 19.40 -5.88
N GLY A 53 0.42 19.48 -6.04
CA GLY A 53 1.33 20.15 -5.11
C GLY A 53 1.99 19.22 -4.09
N PHE A 54 2.05 17.91 -4.36
CA PHE A 54 2.76 16.98 -3.50
C PHE A 54 4.17 16.66 -4.01
N ARG A 55 5.10 16.51 -3.08
CA ARG A 55 6.31 15.72 -3.26
C ARG A 55 5.96 14.26 -2.99
N VAL A 56 5.70 13.51 -4.03
CA VAL A 56 5.25 12.12 -3.96
C VAL A 56 6.46 11.20 -3.81
N ILE A 57 6.54 10.50 -2.68
CA ILE A 57 7.63 9.58 -2.31
C ILE A 57 7.08 8.17 -2.37
N MET A 58 7.63 7.35 -3.23
CA MET A 58 7.13 6.03 -3.58
C MET A 58 8.20 4.96 -3.29
N PRO A 59 8.28 4.43 -2.07
CA PRO A 59 9.18 3.32 -1.79
C PRO A 59 8.71 2.04 -2.47
N ASP A 60 9.66 1.24 -2.93
CA ASP A 60 9.43 -0.17 -3.17
C ASP A 60 9.50 -0.86 -1.81
N LEU A 61 8.41 -1.48 -1.39
CA LEU A 61 8.36 -2.20 -0.11
C LEU A 61 9.40 -3.33 -0.10
N ARG A 62 9.89 -3.71 1.08
CA ARG A 62 10.78 -4.87 1.27
C ARG A 62 10.27 -6.07 0.45
N ALA A 63 11.14 -6.84 -0.18
CA ALA A 63 10.86 -7.94 -1.10
C ALA A 63 10.24 -7.55 -2.45
N HIS A 64 10.06 -6.27 -2.75
CA HIS A 64 9.46 -5.80 -3.99
C HIS A 64 10.42 -4.87 -4.79
N GLY A 65 10.14 -4.72 -6.09
CA GLY A 65 10.77 -3.74 -6.97
C GLY A 65 12.29 -3.73 -6.90
N LEU A 66 12.88 -2.56 -6.64
CA LEU A 66 14.33 -2.37 -6.51
C LEU A 66 14.85 -2.51 -5.06
N SER A 67 13.96 -2.72 -4.08
CA SER A 67 14.35 -3.05 -2.72
C SER A 67 14.91 -4.47 -2.63
N ASP A 68 15.75 -4.72 -1.62
CA ASP A 68 16.32 -6.05 -1.39
C ASP A 68 15.23 -7.07 -1.06
N LYS A 69 15.53 -8.32 -1.43
CA LYS A 69 14.64 -9.48 -1.30
C LYS A 69 15.34 -10.60 -0.52
N PRO A 70 15.71 -10.39 0.76
CA PRO A 70 16.37 -11.42 1.54
C PRO A 70 15.49 -12.68 1.63
N HIS A 71 16.10 -13.86 1.58
CA HIS A 71 15.40 -15.13 1.77
C HIS A 71 15.45 -15.62 3.22
N ASP A 72 16.22 -14.96 4.08
CA ASP A 72 16.25 -15.28 5.51
C ASP A 72 14.99 -14.69 6.20
N PRO A 73 14.15 -15.52 6.85
CA PRO A 73 12.97 -15.07 7.56
C PRO A 73 13.28 -14.11 8.72
N ALA A 74 14.52 -14.05 9.20
CA ALA A 74 14.94 -13.11 10.25
C ALA A 74 14.77 -11.63 9.80
N HIS A 75 14.77 -11.36 8.51
CA HIS A 75 14.51 -10.04 7.95
C HIS A 75 13.02 -9.68 7.82
N TYR A 76 12.12 -10.54 8.28
CA TYR A 76 10.66 -10.35 8.15
C TYR A 76 9.92 -10.46 9.48
N PRO A 77 10.36 -9.72 10.52
CA PRO A 77 9.59 -9.67 11.76
C PRO A 77 8.22 -9.03 11.52
N ARG A 78 7.30 -9.22 12.48
CA ARG A 78 5.96 -8.63 12.41
C ARG A 78 6.06 -7.11 12.31
N ASP A 79 5.18 -6.50 11.49
CA ASP A 79 5.10 -5.05 11.23
C ASP A 79 6.34 -4.44 10.54
N ILE A 80 7.30 -5.22 10.04
CA ILE A 80 8.53 -4.70 9.43
C ILE A 80 8.26 -3.70 8.30
N LEU A 81 7.16 -3.87 7.54
CA LEU A 81 6.82 -2.93 6.47
C LEU A 81 6.52 -1.53 7.02
N ALA A 82 5.90 -1.42 8.19
CA ALA A 82 5.69 -0.14 8.86
C ALA A 82 7.01 0.41 9.44
N ASP A 83 7.86 -0.45 10.00
CA ASP A 83 9.19 -0.05 10.50
C ASP A 83 10.06 0.54 9.39
N ASP A 84 10.07 -0.08 8.21
CA ASP A 84 10.78 0.44 7.04
C ASP A 84 10.29 1.85 6.65
N GLN A 85 8.99 2.14 6.76
CA GLN A 85 8.45 3.46 6.44
C GLN A 85 8.78 4.50 7.51
N PHE A 86 8.75 4.14 8.79
CA PHE A 86 9.26 5.03 9.84
C PHE A 86 10.75 5.35 9.64
N ALA A 87 11.55 4.35 9.26
CA ALA A 87 12.95 4.55 8.95
C ALA A 87 13.16 5.44 7.70
N LEU A 88 12.32 5.30 6.65
CA LEU A 88 12.34 6.17 5.48
C LEU A 88 12.03 7.63 5.84
N LEU A 89 10.97 7.86 6.62
CA LEU A 89 10.61 9.20 7.10
C LEU A 89 11.76 9.84 7.88
N ALA A 90 12.39 9.07 8.78
CA ALA A 90 13.54 9.52 9.55
C ALA A 90 14.76 9.83 8.67
N HIS A 91 15.07 8.93 7.71
CA HIS A 91 16.16 9.10 6.76
C HIS A 91 16.00 10.38 5.92
N LEU A 92 14.80 10.69 5.47
CA LEU A 92 14.48 11.88 4.70
C LEU A 92 14.23 13.12 5.58
N SER A 93 14.31 12.99 6.91
CA SER A 93 14.03 14.07 7.89
C SER A 93 12.62 14.68 7.69
N ILE A 94 11.63 13.84 7.39
CA ILE A 94 10.24 14.25 7.14
C ILE A 94 9.44 14.09 8.42
N THR A 95 8.85 15.18 8.92
CA THR A 95 8.01 15.21 10.12
C THR A 95 6.58 15.71 9.86
N ASP A 96 6.37 16.44 8.77
CA ASP A 96 5.05 16.90 8.31
C ASP A 96 4.79 16.30 6.92
N TYR A 97 3.81 15.39 6.83
CA TYR A 97 3.57 14.57 5.65
C TYR A 97 2.12 14.06 5.61
N ASP A 98 1.76 13.50 4.46
CA ASP A 98 0.56 12.69 4.29
C ASP A 98 0.94 11.25 3.91
N LEU A 99 0.03 10.31 4.13
CA LEU A 99 0.21 8.90 3.80
C LEU A 99 -0.85 8.42 2.82
N GLY A 100 -0.45 7.52 1.93
CA GLY A 100 -1.40 6.81 1.08
C GLY A 100 -0.90 5.41 0.76
N GLY A 101 -1.82 4.47 0.52
CA GLY A 101 -1.43 3.13 0.14
C GLY A 101 -2.55 2.35 -0.53
N TYR A 102 -2.16 1.44 -1.42
CA TYR A 102 -3.05 0.53 -2.12
C TYR A 102 -2.87 -0.91 -1.63
N SER A 103 -3.94 -1.62 -1.27
CA SER A 103 -3.91 -3.03 -0.87
C SER A 103 -2.93 -3.26 0.28
N LEU A 104 -1.82 -3.98 0.09
CA LEU A 104 -0.75 -4.13 1.08
C LEU A 104 -0.24 -2.78 1.60
N GLY A 105 -0.12 -1.79 0.73
CA GLY A 105 0.25 -0.43 1.11
C GLY A 105 -0.80 0.22 2.03
N GLY A 106 -2.09 0.04 1.75
CA GLY A 106 -3.19 0.51 2.61
C GLY A 106 -3.16 -0.15 3.99
N ARG A 107 -2.87 -1.46 4.04
CA ARG A 107 -2.66 -2.19 5.29
C ARG A 107 -1.45 -1.64 6.06
N THR A 108 -0.34 -1.36 5.36
CA THR A 108 0.87 -0.79 5.98
C THR A 108 0.60 0.61 6.54
N VAL A 109 -0.15 1.47 5.82
CA VAL A 109 -0.63 2.77 6.33
C VAL A 109 -1.41 2.58 7.63
N SER A 110 -2.36 1.63 7.67
CA SER A 110 -3.14 1.33 8.87
C SER A 110 -2.27 0.90 10.05
N ARG A 111 -1.24 0.09 9.81
CA ARG A 111 -0.28 -0.30 10.84
C ARG A 111 0.56 0.87 11.32
N MET A 112 0.99 1.76 10.42
CA MET A 112 1.69 2.98 10.81
C MET A 112 0.82 3.86 11.72
N LEU A 113 -0.46 4.07 11.36
CA LEU A 113 -1.40 4.83 12.18
C LEU A 113 -1.63 4.19 13.55
N ALA A 114 -1.85 2.88 13.62
CA ALA A 114 -2.00 2.14 14.89
C ALA A 114 -0.75 2.22 15.77
N ARG A 115 0.41 2.44 15.19
CA ARG A 115 1.71 2.58 15.88
C ARG A 115 2.13 4.03 16.12
N GLY A 116 1.21 4.98 15.93
CA GLY A 116 1.39 6.38 16.32
C GLY A 116 1.92 7.31 15.23
N ALA A 117 1.88 6.92 13.95
CA ALA A 117 2.12 7.87 12.86
C ALA A 117 1.10 9.01 12.89
N GLN A 118 1.55 10.23 12.67
CA GLN A 118 0.74 11.44 12.73
C GLN A 118 0.80 12.22 11.39
N PRO A 119 0.32 11.64 10.29
CA PRO A 119 0.19 12.40 9.05
C PRO A 119 -0.92 13.44 9.16
N GLY A 120 -0.89 14.47 8.32
CA GLY A 120 -1.98 15.43 8.22
C GLY A 120 -3.27 14.77 7.71
N ARG A 121 -3.13 13.92 6.69
CA ARG A 121 -4.21 13.10 6.09
C ARG A 121 -3.69 11.73 5.71
N ALA A 122 -4.58 10.74 5.63
CA ALA A 122 -4.25 9.42 5.13
C ALA A 122 -5.25 8.93 4.07
N VAL A 123 -4.77 8.09 3.14
CA VAL A 123 -5.62 7.36 2.19
C VAL A 123 -5.34 5.87 2.30
N ILE A 124 -6.39 5.10 2.59
CA ILE A 124 -6.37 3.64 2.60
C ILE A 124 -7.17 3.19 1.37
N SER A 125 -6.50 2.58 0.39
CA SER A 125 -7.13 2.20 -0.86
C SER A 125 -7.04 0.70 -1.13
N GLY A 126 -8.05 0.16 -1.85
CA GLY A 126 -8.14 -1.28 -2.13
C GLY A 126 -8.24 -2.11 -0.85
N MET A 127 -8.85 -1.56 0.20
CA MET A 127 -9.02 -2.17 1.51
C MET A 127 -10.42 -1.94 2.05
N GLY A 128 -10.99 -3.01 2.62
CA GLY A 128 -12.14 -2.95 3.49
C GLY A 128 -11.78 -3.32 4.92
N LEU A 129 -12.75 -3.30 5.82
CA LEU A 129 -12.55 -3.52 7.25
C LEU A 129 -11.92 -4.89 7.54
N GLU A 130 -12.42 -5.95 6.90
CA GLU A 130 -11.91 -7.32 7.11
C GLU A 130 -10.44 -7.47 6.70
N GLY A 131 -10.02 -6.80 5.61
CA GLY A 131 -8.63 -6.81 5.16
C GLY A 131 -7.64 -6.23 6.17
N LEU A 132 -8.11 -5.40 7.11
CA LEU A 132 -7.29 -4.84 8.19
C LEU A 132 -7.38 -5.65 9.48
N THR A 133 -8.56 -6.23 9.77
CA THR A 133 -8.85 -6.89 11.05
C THR A 133 -8.69 -8.42 11.04
N GLN A 134 -8.59 -9.03 9.84
CA GLN A 134 -8.50 -10.48 9.64
C GLN A 134 -7.46 -10.84 8.56
N THR A 135 -6.22 -10.38 8.77
CA THR A 135 -5.14 -10.46 7.76
C THR A 135 -4.76 -11.91 7.39
N GLY A 136 -5.00 -12.87 8.27
CA GLY A 136 -4.66 -14.28 8.07
C GLY A 136 -5.31 -14.93 6.85
N ASN A 137 -6.55 -14.56 6.54
CA ASN A 137 -7.30 -15.11 5.40
C ASN A 137 -6.60 -14.81 4.07
N ARG A 138 -6.18 -13.55 3.89
CA ARG A 138 -5.49 -13.13 2.67
C ARG A 138 -4.10 -13.75 2.55
N GLY A 139 -3.40 -13.92 3.67
CA GLY A 139 -2.13 -14.63 3.72
C GLY A 139 -2.24 -16.08 3.23
N ALA A 140 -3.26 -16.82 3.66
CA ALA A 140 -3.50 -18.19 3.23
C ALA A 140 -3.76 -18.29 1.71
N HIS A 141 -4.55 -17.35 1.15
CA HIS A 141 -4.81 -17.28 -0.28
C HIS A 141 -3.52 -17.16 -1.11
N PHE A 142 -2.64 -16.22 -0.77
CA PHE A 142 -1.38 -16.04 -1.51
C PHE A 142 -0.39 -17.18 -1.28
N ARG A 143 -0.35 -17.80 -0.08
CA ARG A 143 0.45 -19.02 0.13
C ARG A 143 0.02 -20.12 -0.82
N HIS A 144 -1.29 -20.36 -0.96
CA HIS A 144 -1.82 -21.34 -1.90
C HIS A 144 -1.38 -21.03 -3.35
N ILE A 145 -1.38 -19.75 -3.77
CA ILE A 145 -0.89 -19.37 -5.09
C ILE A 145 0.59 -19.73 -5.24
N PHE A 146 1.44 -19.36 -4.28
CA PHE A 146 2.86 -19.63 -4.34
C PHE A 146 3.22 -21.13 -4.26
N ASP A 147 2.40 -21.94 -3.58
CA ASP A 147 2.59 -23.40 -3.50
C ASP A 147 2.28 -24.11 -4.83
N ASN A 148 1.51 -23.47 -5.72
CA ASN A 148 1.03 -24.07 -6.97
C ASN A 148 1.46 -23.31 -8.23
N LEU A 149 2.57 -22.53 -8.17
CA LEU A 149 3.08 -21.80 -9.33
C LEU A 149 3.32 -22.73 -10.53
N GLY A 150 2.84 -22.33 -11.70
CA GLY A 150 2.92 -23.10 -12.95
C GLY A 150 1.80 -24.12 -13.13
N HIS A 151 0.92 -24.31 -12.14
CA HIS A 151 -0.17 -25.30 -12.18
C HIS A 151 -1.57 -24.68 -12.12
N HIS A 152 -1.67 -23.34 -12.11
CA HIS A 152 -2.98 -22.66 -12.07
C HIS A 152 -3.70 -22.76 -13.42
N GLU A 153 -4.98 -23.05 -13.35
CA GLU A 153 -5.86 -23.06 -14.53
C GLU A 153 -5.96 -21.65 -15.13
N LYS A 154 -5.78 -21.57 -16.46
CA LYS A 154 -5.80 -20.31 -17.21
C LYS A 154 -7.13 -19.57 -17.04
N GLY A 155 -7.07 -18.28 -16.73
CA GLY A 155 -8.22 -17.41 -16.54
C GLY A 155 -8.76 -17.37 -15.10
N THR A 156 -8.23 -18.20 -14.18
CA THR A 156 -8.55 -18.07 -12.75
C THR A 156 -7.83 -16.89 -12.11
N SER A 157 -8.32 -16.44 -10.94
CA SER A 157 -7.68 -15.37 -10.16
C SER A 157 -6.23 -15.73 -9.76
N ALA A 158 -5.98 -16.99 -9.42
CA ALA A 158 -4.66 -17.49 -9.10
C ALA A 158 -3.69 -17.43 -10.31
N TRP A 159 -4.17 -17.80 -11.49
CA TRP A 159 -3.39 -17.66 -12.73
C TRP A 159 -3.08 -16.21 -13.06
N MET A 160 -4.05 -15.30 -12.88
CA MET A 160 -3.83 -13.86 -13.09
C MET A 160 -2.81 -13.29 -12.08
N ALA A 161 -2.88 -13.72 -10.83
CA ALA A 161 -1.90 -13.31 -9.80
C ALA A 161 -0.48 -13.82 -10.13
N GLU A 162 -0.34 -15.07 -10.62
CA GLU A 162 0.93 -15.60 -11.09
C GLU A 162 1.45 -14.84 -12.31
N ALA A 163 0.59 -14.48 -13.26
CA ALA A 163 0.98 -13.69 -14.43
C ALA A 163 1.45 -12.28 -14.00
N PHE A 164 0.79 -11.67 -13.02
CA PHE A 164 1.18 -10.38 -12.46
C PHE A 164 2.55 -10.47 -11.75
N LEU A 165 2.75 -11.50 -10.91
CA LEU A 165 4.04 -11.78 -10.27
C LEU A 165 5.19 -11.86 -11.28
N LYS A 166 4.96 -12.55 -12.40
CA LYS A 166 5.96 -12.67 -13.50
C LYS A 166 6.21 -11.32 -14.17
N THR A 167 5.17 -10.50 -14.34
CA THR A 167 5.28 -9.19 -14.99
C THR A 167 6.11 -8.21 -14.18
N THR A 168 6.00 -8.24 -12.86
CA THR A 168 6.75 -7.37 -11.94
C THR A 168 8.13 -7.94 -11.57
N GLY A 169 8.47 -9.16 -12.04
CA GLY A 169 9.70 -9.83 -11.66
C GLY A 169 9.79 -10.15 -10.17
N GLY A 170 8.62 -10.38 -9.52
CA GLY A 170 8.56 -10.66 -8.09
C GLY A 170 9.26 -11.97 -7.72
N ASP A 171 9.88 -11.99 -6.54
CA ASP A 171 10.55 -13.15 -5.96
C ASP A 171 9.59 -13.89 -5.01
N PRO A 172 9.02 -15.06 -5.40
CA PRO A 172 8.05 -15.75 -4.56
C PRO A 172 8.61 -16.21 -3.21
N ALA A 173 9.93 -16.52 -3.12
CA ALA A 173 10.54 -16.93 -1.87
C ALA A 173 10.56 -15.79 -0.85
N ALA A 174 11.00 -14.60 -1.26
CA ALA A 174 11.00 -13.41 -0.42
C ALA A 174 9.57 -12.92 -0.11
N LEU A 175 8.68 -12.91 -1.13
CA LEU A 175 7.28 -12.47 -0.98
C LEU A 175 6.48 -13.36 -0.02
N ARG A 176 6.82 -14.65 0.07
CA ARG A 176 6.21 -15.57 1.03
C ARG A 176 6.42 -15.12 2.46
N HIS A 177 7.60 -14.61 2.79
CA HIS A 177 7.92 -14.09 4.12
C HIS A 177 7.14 -12.80 4.46
N ILE A 178 6.79 -11.99 3.46
CA ILE A 178 5.92 -10.81 3.68
C ILE A 178 4.58 -11.21 4.30
N LEU A 179 4.04 -12.38 3.94
CA LEU A 179 2.76 -12.87 4.47
C LEU A 179 2.82 -13.19 5.97
N ASP A 180 4.03 -13.41 6.51
CA ASP A 180 4.26 -13.69 7.94
C ASP A 180 4.39 -12.39 8.77
N THR A 181 4.61 -11.25 8.11
CA THR A 181 4.76 -9.94 8.78
C THR A 181 3.43 -9.32 9.20
N PHE A 182 2.30 -9.82 8.70
CA PHE A 182 0.99 -9.22 8.88
C PHE A 182 0.54 -9.21 10.35
N VAL A 183 0.01 -8.07 10.75
CA VAL A 183 -0.61 -7.85 12.06
C VAL A 183 -1.99 -7.25 11.85
N ASP A 184 -2.98 -7.79 12.53
CA ASP A 184 -4.33 -7.23 12.51
C ASP A 184 -4.35 -5.83 13.16
N THR A 185 -5.10 -4.93 12.56
CA THR A 185 -5.42 -3.63 13.16
C THR A 185 -6.83 -3.74 13.74
N ARG A 186 -6.96 -3.59 15.05
CA ARG A 186 -8.23 -3.81 15.76
C ARG A 186 -9.22 -2.68 15.49
N ASN A 187 -10.51 -2.98 15.58
CA ASN A 187 -11.56 -2.00 15.39
C ASN A 187 -11.41 -0.79 16.32
N GLU A 188 -11.00 -1.01 17.57
CA GLU A 188 -10.81 0.04 18.56
C GLU A 188 -9.64 0.97 18.18
N GLU A 189 -8.58 0.42 17.57
CA GLU A 189 -7.45 1.21 17.06
C GLU A 189 -7.89 2.08 15.89
N ILE A 190 -8.65 1.51 14.93
CA ILE A 190 -9.18 2.24 13.77
C ILE A 190 -10.14 3.35 14.21
N ALA A 191 -11.06 3.04 15.10
CA ALA A 191 -12.04 4.00 15.62
C ALA A 191 -11.40 5.13 16.43
N ALA A 192 -10.18 4.95 16.94
CA ALA A 192 -9.47 5.97 17.70
C ALA A 192 -8.74 7.01 16.82
N TRP A 193 -8.61 6.82 15.52
CA TRP A 193 -7.92 7.78 14.67
C TRP A 193 -8.76 9.04 14.46
N THR A 194 -8.14 10.19 14.76
CA THR A 194 -8.82 11.51 14.71
C THR A 194 -8.48 12.32 13.46
N LEU A 195 -7.49 11.87 12.67
CA LEU A 195 -7.11 12.50 11.41
C LEU A 195 -8.13 12.19 10.30
N PRO A 196 -8.18 13.02 9.24
CA PRO A 196 -8.94 12.70 8.04
C PRO A 196 -8.39 11.46 7.33
N VAL A 197 -9.26 10.48 7.03
CA VAL A 197 -8.88 9.26 6.30
C VAL A 197 -9.82 9.03 5.11
N GLY A 198 -9.29 9.14 3.90
CA GLY A 198 -9.97 8.72 2.68
C GLY A 198 -9.89 7.19 2.53
N VAL A 199 -11.04 6.54 2.35
CA VAL A 199 -11.12 5.14 1.95
C VAL A 199 -11.45 5.11 0.47
N VAL A 200 -10.50 4.70 -0.38
CA VAL A 200 -10.67 4.67 -1.84
C VAL A 200 -10.77 3.23 -2.32
N CYS A 201 -11.88 2.85 -2.94
CA CYS A 201 -12.11 1.45 -3.33
C CYS A 201 -12.80 1.34 -4.68
N GLY A 202 -12.49 0.29 -5.43
CA GLY A 202 -13.21 -0.05 -6.64
C GLY A 202 -14.66 -0.43 -6.35
N GLU A 203 -15.61 -0.04 -7.21
CA GLU A 203 -17.04 -0.37 -7.07
C GLU A 203 -17.31 -1.89 -6.97
N GLN A 204 -16.38 -2.69 -7.50
CA GLN A 204 -16.46 -4.14 -7.57
C GLN A 204 -15.29 -4.80 -6.79
N ASP A 205 -14.65 -4.05 -5.89
CA ASP A 205 -13.54 -4.54 -5.06
C ASP A 205 -14.05 -4.97 -3.69
N ASP A 206 -14.33 -6.25 -3.54
CA ASP A 206 -14.72 -6.93 -2.31
C ASP A 206 -13.61 -7.86 -1.76
N ASP A 207 -12.42 -7.85 -2.37
CA ASP A 207 -11.28 -8.72 -2.05
C ASP A 207 -10.84 -8.64 -0.58
N ASN A 208 -11.02 -7.48 0.05
CA ASN A 208 -10.58 -7.18 1.41
C ASN A 208 -11.74 -6.75 2.33
N GLY A 209 -12.97 -7.16 2.01
CA GLY A 209 -14.18 -6.83 2.76
C GLY A 209 -14.72 -5.42 2.47
N SER A 210 -15.60 -4.93 3.32
CA SER A 210 -16.38 -3.72 3.08
C SER A 210 -15.57 -2.43 3.33
N ALA A 211 -15.29 -1.67 2.26
CA ALA A 211 -14.72 -0.33 2.34
C ALA A 211 -15.68 0.68 3.00
N ALA A 212 -16.99 0.48 2.83
CA ALA A 212 -18.01 1.32 3.46
C ALA A 212 -18.01 1.15 4.98
N GLU A 213 -17.89 -0.09 5.49
CA GLU A 213 -17.77 -0.35 6.93
C GLU A 213 -16.49 0.24 7.51
N LEU A 214 -15.36 0.15 6.78
CA LEU A 214 -14.13 0.81 7.19
C LEU A 214 -14.31 2.32 7.31
N ALA A 215 -14.90 2.97 6.30
CA ALA A 215 -15.13 4.41 6.31
C ALA A 215 -16.09 4.84 7.44
N ALA A 216 -17.11 4.04 7.71
CA ALA A 216 -18.09 4.30 8.78
C ALA A 216 -17.50 4.14 10.20
N LEU A 217 -16.47 3.28 10.37
CA LEU A 217 -15.80 3.07 11.65
C LEU A 217 -14.89 4.25 12.04
N LEU A 218 -14.37 4.97 11.07
CA LEU A 218 -13.44 6.08 11.23
C LEU A 218 -14.18 7.35 11.72
N GLN A 219 -13.59 8.09 12.66
CA GLN A 219 -14.19 9.36 13.17
C GLN A 219 -14.31 10.42 12.06
N ARG A 220 -13.34 10.48 11.16
CA ARG A 220 -13.29 11.39 10.01
C ARG A 220 -12.99 10.57 8.75
N GLY A 221 -13.81 9.56 8.51
CA GLY A 221 -13.71 8.67 7.36
C GLY A 221 -14.59 9.13 6.20
N LYS A 222 -14.09 9.07 4.98
CA LYS A 222 -14.88 9.31 3.77
C LYS A 222 -14.59 8.23 2.72
N LEU A 223 -15.66 7.64 2.17
CA LEU A 223 -15.57 6.68 1.08
C LEU A 223 -15.52 7.40 -0.27
N PHE A 224 -14.59 7.00 -1.11
CA PHE A 224 -14.46 7.37 -2.52
C PHE A 224 -14.52 6.08 -3.35
N THR A 225 -15.51 5.97 -4.21
CA THR A 225 -15.63 4.82 -5.12
C THR A 225 -15.05 5.17 -6.50
N VAL A 226 -14.32 4.22 -7.07
CA VAL A 226 -13.74 4.34 -8.42
C VAL A 226 -14.15 3.14 -9.27
N PRO A 227 -14.21 3.26 -10.61
CA PRO A 227 -14.58 2.13 -11.45
C PRO A 227 -13.62 0.94 -11.34
N GLY A 228 -14.17 -0.28 -11.29
CA GLY A 228 -13.41 -1.53 -11.37
C GLY A 228 -13.35 -2.34 -10.08
N ASN A 229 -12.65 -3.47 -10.17
CA ASN A 229 -12.34 -4.38 -9.05
C ASN A 229 -10.91 -4.14 -8.54
N HIS A 230 -10.45 -4.97 -7.61
CA HIS A 230 -9.12 -4.85 -6.98
C HIS A 230 -7.97 -4.71 -7.97
N MET A 231 -7.97 -5.48 -9.06
CA MET A 231 -6.89 -5.45 -10.06
C MET A 231 -7.07 -4.36 -11.13
N SER A 232 -8.32 -4.00 -11.44
CA SER A 232 -8.60 -3.06 -12.52
C SER A 232 -8.76 -1.61 -12.06
N ALA A 233 -9.09 -1.34 -10.80
CA ALA A 233 -9.17 0.02 -10.27
C ALA A 233 -7.80 0.72 -10.28
N VAL A 234 -6.73 -0.03 -9.99
CA VAL A 234 -5.36 0.52 -9.91
C VAL A 234 -4.83 1.03 -11.26
N ILE A 235 -5.41 0.58 -12.38
CA ILE A 235 -5.00 1.04 -13.71
C ILE A 235 -5.87 2.19 -14.26
N LYS A 236 -6.87 2.64 -13.50
CA LYS A 236 -7.82 3.68 -13.89
C LYS A 236 -7.37 5.06 -13.40
N PRO A 237 -7.42 6.11 -14.23
CA PRO A 237 -7.05 7.46 -13.82
C PRO A 237 -7.89 8.00 -12.66
N GLU A 238 -9.12 7.52 -12.49
CA GLU A 238 -10.01 7.86 -11.39
C GLU A 238 -9.41 7.55 -10.02
N LEU A 239 -8.55 6.53 -9.91
CA LEU A 239 -7.85 6.25 -8.66
C LEU A 239 -6.98 7.44 -8.23
N GLY A 240 -6.14 7.95 -9.12
CA GLY A 240 -5.31 9.13 -8.85
C GLY A 240 -6.13 10.38 -8.52
N GLN A 241 -7.25 10.59 -9.21
CA GLN A 241 -8.18 11.69 -8.94
C GLN A 241 -8.80 11.57 -7.55
N ALA A 242 -9.25 10.38 -7.15
CA ALA A 242 -9.80 10.12 -5.82
C ALA A 242 -8.77 10.36 -4.72
N PHE A 243 -7.51 9.99 -4.93
CA PHE A 243 -6.41 10.31 -4.00
C PHE A 243 -6.21 11.83 -3.88
N VAL A 244 -6.19 12.56 -5.00
CA VAL A 244 -6.08 14.03 -4.98
C VAL A 244 -7.25 14.63 -4.20
N GLU A 245 -8.49 14.21 -4.47
CA GLU A 245 -9.68 14.71 -3.77
C GLU A 245 -9.62 14.42 -2.26
N ALA A 246 -9.25 13.21 -1.86
CA ALA A 246 -9.11 12.82 -0.47
C ALA A 246 -8.02 13.60 0.26
N LEU A 247 -6.93 13.98 -0.40
CA LEU A 247 -5.79 14.65 0.22
C LEU A 247 -5.88 16.18 0.17
N THR A 248 -6.65 16.79 -0.74
CA THR A 248 -6.72 18.24 -0.92
C THR A 248 -8.11 18.83 -0.63
N GLY A 249 -9.16 18.04 -0.72
CA GLY A 249 -10.54 18.52 -0.59
C GLY A 249 -10.88 19.04 0.81
N ASP A 250 -11.78 20.05 0.88
CA ASP A 250 -12.35 20.59 2.14
C ASP A 250 -13.53 19.73 2.62
N LEU A 251 -13.33 18.43 2.68
CA LEU A 251 -14.39 17.45 2.89
C LEU A 251 -14.50 16.92 4.33
N TRP A 252 -13.66 17.45 5.22
CA TRP A 252 -13.43 16.94 6.58
C TRP A 252 -13.98 17.84 7.68
#